data_e06a9517aaded3e874921ff0e80c0d10
#
_entry.id   e06a9517aaded3e874921ff0e80c0d10
#
_cell.length_a   1.000
_cell.length_b   1.000
_cell.length_c   1.000
_cell.angle_alpha   90.00
_cell.angle_beta   90.00
_cell.angle_gamma   90.00
#
_symmetry.space_group_name_H-M   'P 1'
#
loop_
_entity.id
_entity.type
_entity.pdbx_description
1 polymer ?
#
loop_
_entity_poly.entity_id
_entity_poly.type
_entity_poly.pdbx_seq_one_letter_code
_entity_poly.pdbx_strand_id
1 'polypeptide(L)'
;MRLDKDFVWEGEYGRREHLAPVFRELLKMQKAHSLQMLSLFVNNVPYNLEFFVGASYDRPGKDDMDKMKRLFEDAGLRYRQDLTLQKLFQKMGSRRFDSYAISEEADVDIVMKNAFVFAEISDLEKKGYGMSPFGKEKQVFISHSSKDKEEVEKLIPYLNGAGLPVWFDKYSIHVGDSIVDKVQEGLDEAE
;
A
#
# COMPACT_ATOMS: atom_id res chain seq x y z
N MET A 1 19.81 -8.26 -13.84
CA MET A 1 19.13 -7.30 -12.95
C MET A 1 17.96 -8.04 -12.32
N ARG A 2 17.96 -8.26 -11.02
CA ARG A 2 16.77 -8.79 -10.32
C ARG A 2 15.74 -7.69 -10.32
N LEU A 3 14.58 -7.96 -10.87
CA LEU A 3 13.42 -7.08 -10.79
C LEU A 3 12.57 -7.56 -9.62
N ASP A 4 12.77 -6.94 -8.47
CA ASP A 4 11.91 -7.16 -7.31
C ASP A 4 10.59 -6.41 -7.54
N LYS A 5 9.50 -6.94 -7.01
CA LYS A 5 8.18 -6.32 -7.08
C LYS A 5 7.79 -5.81 -5.72
N ASP A 6 7.63 -4.51 -5.63
CA ASP A 6 7.24 -3.84 -4.41
C ASP A 6 5.80 -3.33 -4.51
N PHE A 7 5.07 -3.47 -3.43
CA PHE A 7 3.71 -2.99 -3.28
C PHE A 7 3.58 -2.22 -1.97
N VAL A 8 2.93 -1.07 -2.04
CA VAL A 8 2.53 -0.29 -0.87
C VAL A 8 1.01 -0.21 -0.83
N TRP A 9 0.44 -0.62 0.28
CA TRP A 9 -0.99 -0.60 0.52
C TRP A 9 -1.29 0.32 1.68
N GLU A 10 -2.27 1.18 1.54
CA GLU A 10 -2.75 2.07 2.57
C GLU A 10 -4.06 1.55 3.13
N GLY A 11 -4.19 1.58 4.45
CA GLY A 11 -5.41 1.23 5.12
C GLY A 11 -5.95 2.35 5.99
N GLU A 12 -7.23 2.28 6.28
CA GLU A 12 -7.89 3.17 7.22
C GLU A 12 -7.55 2.73 8.65
N TYR A 13 -6.93 3.62 9.44
CA TYR A 13 -6.36 3.31 10.75
C TYR A 13 -7.32 2.56 11.69
N GLY A 14 -8.59 2.82 11.61
CA GLY A 14 -9.58 2.18 12.45
C GLY A 14 -10.23 0.92 11.85
N ARG A 15 -9.94 0.58 10.60
CA ARG A 15 -10.44 -0.65 9.95
C ARG A 15 -9.32 -1.66 9.77
N ARG A 16 -8.76 -2.12 10.89
CA ARG A 16 -7.59 -3.00 10.94
C ARG A 16 -7.86 -4.43 11.38
N GLU A 17 -9.09 -4.73 11.77
CA GLU A 17 -9.50 -6.04 12.29
C GLU A 17 -9.27 -7.18 11.30
N HIS A 18 -9.24 -6.87 10.01
CA HIS A 18 -9.02 -7.85 8.95
C HIS A 18 -7.54 -8.08 8.60
N LEU A 19 -6.61 -7.30 9.17
CA LEU A 19 -5.18 -7.39 8.82
C LEU A 19 -4.55 -8.70 9.29
N ALA A 20 -4.85 -9.15 10.51
CA ALA A 20 -4.24 -10.37 11.04
C ALA A 20 -4.53 -11.62 10.18
N PRO A 21 -5.78 -11.90 9.75
CA PRO A 21 -6.06 -12.97 8.81
C PRO A 21 -5.31 -12.83 7.48
N VAL A 22 -5.25 -11.61 6.92
CA VAL A 22 -4.54 -11.33 5.66
C VAL A 22 -3.04 -11.64 5.80
N PHE A 23 -2.41 -11.16 6.86
CA PHE A 23 -0.98 -11.42 7.10
C PHE A 23 -0.68 -12.91 7.22
N ARG A 24 -1.51 -13.67 7.94
CA ARG A 24 -1.35 -15.13 8.03
C ARG A 24 -1.48 -15.83 6.67
N GLU A 25 -2.44 -15.41 5.84
CA GLU A 25 -2.59 -15.96 4.49
C GLU A 25 -1.39 -15.62 3.58
N LEU A 26 -0.86 -14.40 3.67
CA LEU A 26 0.33 -14.01 2.93
C LEU A 26 1.58 -14.79 3.37
N LEU A 27 1.76 -14.99 4.67
CA LEU A 27 2.89 -15.77 5.20
C LEU A 27 2.86 -17.24 4.75
N LYS A 28 1.69 -17.81 4.50
CA LYS A 28 1.59 -19.16 3.89
C LYS A 28 2.16 -19.18 2.47
N MET A 29 2.10 -18.07 1.75
CA MET A 29 2.70 -17.92 0.42
C MET A 29 4.21 -17.79 0.47
N GLN A 30 4.79 -17.35 1.59
CA GLN A 30 6.24 -17.20 1.78
C GLN A 30 7.00 -18.54 1.59
N LYS A 31 6.37 -19.65 1.87
CA LYS A 31 6.98 -20.99 1.67
C LYS A 31 7.35 -21.27 0.21
N ALA A 32 6.77 -20.55 -0.74
CA ALA A 32 7.12 -20.61 -2.16
C ALA A 32 8.31 -19.71 -2.54
N HIS A 33 8.99 -19.10 -1.56
CA HIS A 33 10.15 -18.20 -1.72
C HIS A 33 9.89 -16.92 -2.53
N SER A 34 8.64 -16.56 -2.79
CA SER A 34 8.32 -15.34 -3.54
C SER A 34 8.21 -14.09 -2.65
N LEU A 35 7.56 -14.18 -1.48
CA LEU A 35 7.45 -13.08 -0.53
C LEU A 35 8.77 -12.92 0.24
N GLN A 36 9.43 -11.78 0.06
CA GLN A 36 10.71 -11.45 0.70
C GLN A 36 10.52 -10.63 1.98
N MET A 37 9.56 -9.72 1.97
CA MET A 37 9.32 -8.81 3.06
C MET A 37 7.82 -8.53 3.19
N LEU A 38 7.33 -8.61 4.40
CA LEU A 38 6.03 -8.09 4.80
C LEU A 38 6.25 -7.17 6.00
N SER A 39 5.80 -5.93 5.89
CA SER A 39 6.01 -4.92 6.93
C SER A 39 4.76 -4.07 7.13
N LEU A 40 4.50 -3.72 8.38
CA LEU A 40 3.46 -2.78 8.77
C LEU A 40 4.12 -1.49 9.27
N PHE A 41 3.65 -0.35 8.78
CA PHE A 41 4.10 0.98 9.16
C PHE A 41 2.93 1.76 9.73
N VAL A 42 3.04 2.22 10.96
CA VAL A 42 1.92 2.86 11.67
C VAL A 42 2.34 4.21 12.23
N ASN A 43 1.60 5.25 11.92
CA ASN A 43 1.72 6.54 12.55
C ASN A 43 0.66 6.68 13.65
N ASN A 44 1.09 6.70 14.89
CA ASN A 44 0.24 6.83 16.08
C ASN A 44 0.16 8.27 16.59
N VAL A 45 0.62 9.26 15.83
CA VAL A 45 0.53 10.66 16.25
C VAL A 45 -0.92 11.13 16.08
N PRO A 46 -1.59 11.61 17.13
CA PRO A 46 -2.91 12.23 17.03
C PRO A 46 -2.92 13.28 15.92
N TYR A 47 -3.99 13.36 15.13
CA TYR A 47 -4.17 14.18 13.93
C TYR A 47 -3.41 13.69 12.66
N ASN A 48 -2.59 12.64 12.76
CA ASN A 48 -1.87 12.04 11.64
C ASN A 48 -1.91 10.50 11.71
N LEU A 49 -3.08 9.95 11.99
CA LEU A 49 -3.24 8.51 12.13
C LEU A 49 -3.28 7.86 10.75
N GLU A 50 -2.23 7.12 10.44
CA GLU A 50 -2.01 6.50 9.13
C GLU A 50 -1.41 5.11 9.33
N PHE A 51 -1.70 4.17 8.44
CA PHE A 51 -0.91 2.96 8.34
C PHE A 51 -0.75 2.49 6.90
N PHE A 52 0.37 1.86 6.65
CA PHE A 52 0.70 1.26 5.37
C PHE A 52 1.20 -0.17 5.57
N VAL A 53 0.92 -1.01 4.59
CA VAL A 53 1.51 -2.35 4.48
C VAL A 53 2.43 -2.37 3.28
N GLY A 54 3.68 -2.74 3.51
CA GLY A 54 4.67 -2.98 2.47
C GLY A 54 4.82 -4.48 2.23
N ALA A 55 4.71 -4.91 0.98
CA ALA A 55 5.01 -6.27 0.57
C ALA A 55 6.00 -6.27 -0.59
N SER A 56 7.08 -7.01 -0.45
CA SER A 56 8.12 -7.14 -1.48
C SER A 56 8.29 -8.60 -1.88
N TYR A 57 8.42 -8.85 -3.17
CA TYR A 57 8.47 -10.18 -3.74
C TYR A 57 9.67 -10.36 -4.66
N ASP A 58 10.33 -11.52 -4.60
CA ASP A 58 11.32 -11.96 -5.57
C ASP A 58 10.65 -12.90 -6.60
N ARG A 59 10.43 -12.40 -7.81
CA ARG A 59 9.89 -13.16 -8.95
C ARG A 59 8.58 -13.92 -8.66
N PRO A 60 7.54 -13.27 -8.15
CA PRO A 60 6.29 -13.95 -7.85
C PRO A 60 5.60 -14.46 -9.12
N GLY A 61 4.88 -15.55 -9.00
CA GLY A 61 3.96 -16.03 -10.02
C GLY A 61 2.74 -15.09 -10.17
N LYS A 62 2.02 -15.21 -11.30
CA LYS A 62 0.80 -14.43 -11.50
C LYS A 62 -0.24 -14.73 -10.40
N ASP A 63 -0.40 -16.00 -10.06
CA ASP A 63 -1.38 -16.43 -9.05
C ASP A 63 -1.08 -15.86 -7.65
N ASP A 64 0.22 -15.74 -7.29
CA ASP A 64 0.64 -15.12 -6.03
C ASP A 64 0.22 -13.64 -5.98
N MET A 65 0.42 -12.92 -7.09
CA MET A 65 0.08 -11.51 -7.20
C MET A 65 -1.43 -11.28 -7.15
N ASP A 66 -2.19 -12.08 -7.90
CA ASP A 66 -3.64 -11.98 -7.93
C ASP A 66 -4.26 -12.34 -6.57
N LYS A 67 -3.67 -13.30 -5.86
CA LYS A 67 -4.09 -13.67 -4.51
C LYS A 67 -3.79 -12.54 -3.52
N MET A 68 -2.57 -11.99 -3.54
CA MET A 68 -2.20 -10.87 -2.67
C MET A 68 -3.12 -9.68 -2.86
N LYS A 69 -3.35 -9.26 -4.12
CA LYS A 69 -4.26 -8.13 -4.42
C LYS A 69 -5.64 -8.36 -3.83
N ARG A 70 -6.26 -9.51 -4.10
CA ARG A 70 -7.59 -9.84 -3.55
C ARG A 70 -7.62 -9.76 -2.04
N LEU A 71 -6.65 -10.37 -1.36
CA LEU A 71 -6.59 -10.36 0.10
C LEU A 71 -6.56 -8.94 0.68
N PHE A 72 -5.77 -8.04 0.08
CA PHE A 72 -5.69 -6.66 0.55
C PHE A 72 -6.93 -5.83 0.19
N GLU A 73 -7.46 -5.98 -1.03
CA GLU A 73 -8.67 -5.29 -1.48
C GLU A 73 -9.90 -5.72 -0.66
N ASP A 74 -10.06 -7.03 -0.39
CA ASP A 74 -11.13 -7.57 0.45
C ASP A 74 -11.03 -7.09 1.91
N ALA A 75 -9.82 -6.82 2.38
CA ALA A 75 -9.58 -6.21 3.69
C ALA A 75 -9.73 -4.68 3.70
N GLY A 76 -10.13 -4.08 2.59
CA GLY A 76 -10.38 -2.65 2.47
C GLY A 76 -9.11 -1.80 2.34
N LEU A 77 -7.96 -2.39 2.01
CA LEU A 77 -6.75 -1.64 1.75
C LEU A 77 -6.73 -1.11 0.31
N ARG A 78 -6.14 0.07 0.14
CA ARG A 78 -5.97 0.72 -1.15
C ARG A 78 -4.53 0.58 -1.64
N TYR A 79 -4.34 0.11 -2.86
CA TYR A 79 -3.02 0.09 -3.48
C TYR A 79 -2.53 1.51 -3.78
N ARG A 80 -1.33 1.84 -3.29
CA ARG A 80 -0.68 3.15 -3.48
C ARG A 80 0.41 3.02 -4.56
N GLN A 81 -0.02 3.07 -5.83
CA GLN A 81 0.88 3.05 -6.98
C GLN A 81 1.81 4.26 -7.06
N ASP A 82 1.41 5.37 -6.42
CA ASP A 82 2.17 6.62 -6.29
C ASP A 82 3.26 6.55 -5.22
N LEU A 83 3.34 5.47 -4.46
CA LEU A 83 4.37 5.27 -3.44
C LEU A 83 5.24 4.05 -3.76
N THR A 84 6.54 4.24 -3.65
CA THR A 84 7.49 3.13 -3.58
C THR A 84 7.89 2.88 -2.14
N LEU A 85 8.33 1.66 -1.81
CA LEU A 85 8.88 1.39 -0.48
C LEU A 85 10.02 2.34 -0.13
N GLN A 86 10.89 2.65 -1.09
CA GLN A 86 11.98 3.60 -0.90
C GLN A 86 11.48 4.99 -0.50
N LYS A 87 10.48 5.53 -1.22
CA LYS A 87 9.88 6.84 -0.91
C LYS A 87 9.14 6.82 0.42
N LEU A 88 8.46 5.71 0.73
CA LEU A 88 7.82 5.53 2.03
C LEU A 88 8.86 5.62 3.16
N PHE A 89 9.97 4.87 3.08
CA PHE A 89 11.07 4.93 4.05
C PHE A 89 11.68 6.33 4.19
N GLN A 90 11.91 7.03 3.08
CA GLN A 90 12.43 8.41 3.11
C GLN A 90 11.50 9.37 3.86
N LYS A 91 10.20 9.28 3.61
CA LYS A 91 9.20 10.12 4.28
C LYS A 91 9.00 9.77 5.75
N MET A 92 9.18 8.51 6.12
CA MET A 92 9.11 8.06 7.50
C MET A 92 10.21 8.67 8.37
N GLY A 93 11.38 9.01 7.79
CA GLY A 93 12.46 9.71 8.49
C GLY A 93 12.08 11.11 8.98
N SER A 94 11.07 11.76 8.37
CA SER A 94 10.54 13.06 8.77
C SER A 94 9.22 13.00 9.57
N ARG A 95 8.61 11.82 9.69
CA ARG A 95 7.36 11.56 10.40
C ARG A 95 7.54 10.44 11.41
N ARG A 96 6.75 10.44 12.49
CA ARG A 96 6.80 9.38 13.51
C ARG A 96 6.02 8.16 13.04
N PHE A 97 6.70 7.26 12.36
CA PHE A 97 6.17 5.94 12.06
C PHE A 97 6.89 4.88 12.88
N ASP A 98 6.13 4.00 13.48
CA ASP A 98 6.62 2.73 13.99
C ASP A 98 6.60 1.72 12.85
N SER A 99 7.67 0.93 12.70
CA SER A 99 7.78 -0.09 11.65
C SER A 99 7.93 -1.46 12.27
N TYR A 100 7.16 -2.41 11.76
CA TYR A 100 7.11 -3.79 12.22
C TYR A 100 7.35 -4.73 11.05
N ALA A 101 8.39 -5.55 11.13
CA ALA A 101 8.58 -6.67 10.21
C ALA A 101 7.71 -7.85 10.67
N ILE A 102 7.12 -8.56 9.72
CA ILE A 102 6.28 -9.73 9.95
C ILE A 102 6.90 -10.87 9.17
N SER A 103 7.60 -11.75 9.86
CA SER A 103 8.38 -12.85 9.27
C SER A 103 7.75 -14.22 9.46
N GLU A 104 6.98 -14.40 10.52
CA GLU A 104 6.32 -15.63 10.85
C GLU A 104 4.94 -15.40 11.47
N GLU A 105 4.14 -16.46 11.57
CA GLU A 105 2.76 -16.36 12.06
C GLU A 105 2.67 -15.85 13.51
N ALA A 106 3.67 -16.17 14.34
CA ALA A 106 3.74 -15.69 15.72
C ALA A 106 3.91 -14.17 15.81
N ASP A 107 4.58 -13.54 14.84
CA ASP A 107 4.77 -12.09 14.81
C ASP A 107 3.44 -11.34 14.64
N VAL A 108 2.48 -11.94 13.94
CA VAL A 108 1.21 -11.29 13.59
C VAL A 108 0.48 -10.82 14.84
N ASP A 109 0.32 -11.68 15.84
CA ASP A 109 -0.41 -11.33 17.07
C ASP A 109 0.32 -10.27 17.89
N ILE A 110 1.65 -10.38 17.95
CA ILE A 110 2.51 -9.42 18.65
C ILE A 110 2.41 -8.04 17.98
N VAL A 111 2.52 -7.99 16.65
CA VAL A 111 2.45 -6.75 15.88
C VAL A 111 1.06 -6.14 16.00
N MET A 112 -0.01 -6.90 15.80
CA MET A 112 -1.36 -6.37 15.87
C MET A 112 -1.71 -5.83 17.26
N LYS A 113 -1.17 -6.41 18.32
CA LYS A 113 -1.37 -5.95 19.69
C LYS A 113 -0.63 -4.63 19.99
N ASN A 114 0.56 -4.45 19.40
CA ASN A 114 1.47 -3.36 19.78
C ASN A 114 1.52 -2.21 18.80
N ALA A 115 1.17 -2.45 17.53
CA ALA A 115 1.34 -1.46 16.47
C ALA A 115 0.37 -0.28 16.56
N PHE A 116 -0.85 -0.52 17.04
CA PHE A 116 -1.91 0.49 17.09
C PHE A 116 -2.21 0.90 18.54
N VAL A 117 -1.88 2.14 18.87
CA VAL A 117 -2.05 2.68 20.23
C VAL A 117 -3.52 3.01 20.54
N PHE A 118 -4.29 3.43 19.54
CA PHE A 118 -5.69 3.80 19.72
C PHE A 118 -6.62 2.65 19.33
N ALA A 119 -7.55 2.33 20.23
CA ALA A 119 -8.36 1.13 20.10
C ALA A 119 -9.47 1.25 19.06
N GLU A 120 -10.17 2.39 18.97
CA GLU A 120 -11.36 2.55 18.11
C GLU A 120 -11.41 3.91 17.41
N ILE A 121 -11.93 3.92 16.15
CA ILE A 121 -12.19 5.17 15.40
C ILE A 121 -13.16 6.07 16.13
N SER A 122 -14.26 5.52 16.67
CA SER A 122 -15.27 6.30 17.37
C SER A 122 -14.73 7.14 18.49
N ASP A 123 -13.68 6.69 19.16
CA ASP A 123 -12.99 7.45 20.21
C ASP A 123 -12.10 8.55 19.63
N LEU A 124 -11.55 8.36 18.45
CA LEU A 124 -10.72 9.33 17.76
C LEU A 124 -11.57 10.46 17.16
N GLU A 125 -12.67 10.11 16.52
CA GLU A 125 -13.63 11.08 15.96
C GLU A 125 -14.25 11.94 17.06
N LYS A 126 -14.67 11.33 18.18
CA LYS A 126 -15.18 12.07 19.36
C LYS A 126 -14.18 13.02 19.99
N LYS A 127 -12.88 12.71 19.86
CA LYS A 127 -11.79 13.57 20.36
C LYS A 127 -11.34 14.61 19.32
N GLY A 128 -11.95 14.63 18.13
CA GLY A 128 -11.62 15.57 17.06
C GLY A 128 -10.29 15.27 16.36
N TYR A 129 -9.80 14.04 16.43
CA TYR A 129 -8.60 13.62 15.70
C TYR A 129 -8.97 13.37 14.22
N GLY A 130 -8.37 14.16 13.34
CA GLY A 130 -8.50 13.99 11.90
C GLY A 130 -7.48 12.99 11.35
N MET A 131 -7.89 12.25 10.32
CA MET A 131 -6.97 11.46 9.51
C MET A 131 -6.29 12.41 8.52
N SER A 132 -4.97 12.48 8.53
CA SER A 132 -4.23 13.29 7.58
C SER A 132 -3.72 12.39 6.45
N PRO A 133 -4.20 12.57 5.21
CA PRO A 133 -3.73 11.75 4.12
C PRO A 133 -2.24 11.96 3.90
N PHE A 134 -1.53 10.86 3.69
CA PHE A 134 -0.16 10.86 3.22
C PHE A 134 -0.14 11.51 1.82
N GLY A 135 0.60 12.59 1.66
CA GLY A 135 0.61 13.35 0.41
C GLY A 135 0.94 12.49 -0.81
N LYS A 136 0.44 12.88 -1.96
CA LYS A 136 0.83 12.26 -3.23
C LYS A 136 2.27 12.63 -3.57
N GLU A 137 2.98 11.70 -4.17
CA GLU A 137 4.29 11.93 -4.77
C GLU A 137 4.12 12.26 -6.26
N LYS A 138 5.10 12.96 -6.83
CA LYS A 138 5.22 13.07 -8.28
C LYS A 138 5.33 11.70 -8.92
N GLN A 139 4.58 11.45 -9.97
CA GLN A 139 4.38 10.15 -10.56
C GLN A 139 4.76 10.14 -12.03
N VAL A 140 5.15 8.99 -12.52
CA VAL A 140 5.25 8.75 -13.96
C VAL A 140 3.84 8.50 -14.50
N PHE A 141 3.37 9.39 -15.37
CA PHE A 141 2.09 9.19 -16.05
C PHE A 141 2.23 8.15 -17.17
N ILE A 142 1.47 7.06 -17.08
CA ILE A 142 1.48 6.02 -18.13
C ILE A 142 0.25 6.17 -19.01
N SER A 143 0.47 6.69 -20.23
CA SER A 143 -0.56 6.69 -21.28
C SER A 143 -0.65 5.32 -21.94
N HIS A 144 -1.85 4.78 -22.05
CA HIS A 144 -2.09 3.47 -22.66
C HIS A 144 -3.47 3.40 -23.32
N SER A 145 -3.65 2.44 -24.21
CA SER A 145 -4.97 2.12 -24.74
C SER A 145 -5.71 1.16 -23.79
N SER A 146 -7.04 1.14 -23.89
CA SER A 146 -7.84 0.19 -23.10
C SER A 146 -7.50 -1.28 -23.36
N LYS A 147 -6.91 -1.59 -24.54
CA LYS A 147 -6.50 -2.94 -24.92
C LYS A 147 -5.21 -3.38 -24.19
N ASP A 148 -4.35 -2.41 -23.85
CA ASP A 148 -3.04 -2.65 -23.25
C ASP A 148 -3.08 -2.56 -21.72
N LYS A 149 -4.25 -2.24 -21.16
CA LYS A 149 -4.43 -1.95 -19.72
C LYS A 149 -3.88 -3.05 -18.80
N GLU A 150 -4.18 -4.31 -19.12
CA GLU A 150 -3.70 -5.45 -18.30
C GLU A 150 -2.18 -5.65 -18.38
N GLU A 151 -1.57 -5.38 -19.54
CA GLU A 151 -0.11 -5.48 -19.70
C GLU A 151 0.60 -4.34 -18.97
N VAL A 152 0.05 -3.13 -19.06
CA VAL A 152 0.58 -1.96 -18.32
C VAL A 152 0.48 -2.18 -16.82
N GLU A 153 -0.64 -2.69 -16.32
CA GLU A 153 -0.81 -2.98 -14.89
C GLU A 153 0.27 -3.92 -14.35
N LYS A 154 0.72 -4.89 -15.15
CA LYS A 154 1.80 -5.81 -14.75
C LYS A 154 3.16 -5.12 -14.62
N LEU A 155 3.37 -3.98 -15.28
CA LEU A 155 4.63 -3.22 -15.20
C LEU A 155 4.72 -2.36 -13.94
N ILE A 156 3.59 -1.91 -13.39
CA ILE A 156 3.56 -0.98 -12.25
C ILE A 156 4.40 -1.46 -11.06
N PRO A 157 4.30 -2.74 -10.60
CA PRO A 157 5.10 -3.19 -9.47
C PRO A 157 6.61 -3.17 -9.74
N TYR A 158 7.02 -3.37 -10.99
CA TYR A 158 8.43 -3.29 -11.36
C TYR A 158 8.93 -1.85 -11.38
N LEU A 159 8.12 -0.91 -11.87
CA LEU A 159 8.44 0.51 -11.85
C LEU A 159 8.54 1.01 -10.41
N ASN A 160 7.59 0.62 -9.56
CA ASN A 160 7.64 0.95 -8.13
C ASN A 160 8.86 0.33 -7.43
N GLY A 161 9.22 -0.91 -7.75
CA GLY A 161 10.44 -1.55 -7.26
C GLY A 161 11.73 -0.85 -7.73
N ALA A 162 11.68 -0.16 -8.88
CA ALA A 162 12.75 0.69 -9.36
C ALA A 162 12.74 2.12 -8.76
N GLY A 163 11.82 2.41 -7.84
CA GLY A 163 11.70 3.71 -7.20
C GLY A 163 10.91 4.74 -8.01
N LEU A 164 10.17 4.31 -9.02
CA LEU A 164 9.36 5.15 -9.89
C LEU A 164 7.86 5.02 -9.51
N PRO A 165 7.27 5.98 -8.79
CA PRO A 165 5.84 6.00 -8.55
C PRO A 165 5.08 6.20 -9.86
N VAL A 166 3.93 5.57 -10.00
CA VAL A 166 3.19 5.54 -11.26
C VAL A 166 1.78 6.09 -11.06
N TRP A 167 1.35 6.97 -11.97
CA TRP A 167 -0.05 7.30 -12.13
C TRP A 167 -0.69 6.33 -13.14
N PHE A 168 -1.75 5.66 -12.72
CA PHE A 168 -2.49 4.70 -13.55
C PHE A 168 -3.99 4.84 -13.30
N ASP A 169 -4.78 5.00 -14.35
CA ASP A 169 -6.20 5.34 -14.32
C ASP A 169 -7.04 4.44 -13.40
N LYS A 170 -6.80 3.13 -13.44
CA LYS A 170 -7.55 2.14 -12.64
C LYS A 170 -7.54 2.41 -11.14
N TYR A 171 -6.44 2.98 -10.63
CA TYR A 171 -6.24 3.22 -9.20
C TYR A 171 -6.38 4.69 -8.81
N SER A 172 -6.37 5.58 -9.79
CA SER A 172 -6.42 7.03 -9.59
C SER A 172 -7.80 7.63 -9.85
N ILE A 173 -8.66 6.93 -10.61
CA ILE A 173 -10.01 7.38 -10.95
C ILE A 173 -11.03 6.50 -10.23
N HIS A 174 -11.93 7.11 -9.47
CA HIS A 174 -12.97 6.43 -8.70
C HIS A 174 -14.35 6.62 -9.32
N VAL A 175 -15.30 5.80 -8.89
CA VAL A 175 -16.70 5.93 -9.33
C VAL A 175 -17.24 7.29 -8.88
N GLY A 176 -17.71 8.07 -9.85
CA GLY A 176 -18.20 9.43 -9.63
C GLY A 176 -17.22 10.54 -9.99
N ASP A 177 -15.95 10.23 -10.26
CA ASP A 177 -14.96 11.18 -10.72
C ASP A 177 -15.18 11.58 -12.18
N SER A 178 -14.85 12.83 -12.53
CA SER A 178 -14.70 13.25 -13.92
C SER A 178 -13.39 12.68 -14.47
N ILE A 179 -13.50 11.83 -15.49
CA ILE A 179 -12.32 11.20 -16.12
C ILE A 179 -11.38 12.27 -16.69
N VAL A 180 -11.92 13.30 -17.33
CA VAL A 180 -11.12 14.36 -17.94
C VAL A 180 -10.33 15.12 -16.89
N ASP A 181 -10.97 15.51 -15.79
CA ASP A 181 -10.33 16.28 -14.72
C ASP A 181 -9.26 15.45 -14.03
N LYS A 182 -9.51 14.16 -13.79
CA LYS A 182 -8.54 13.24 -13.18
C LYS A 182 -7.33 12.95 -14.06
N VAL A 183 -7.52 12.84 -15.36
CA VAL A 183 -6.43 12.70 -16.32
C VAL A 183 -5.58 13.97 -16.36
N GLN A 184 -6.24 15.16 -16.39
CA GLN A 184 -5.53 16.43 -16.34
C GLN A 184 -4.73 16.60 -15.03
N GLU A 185 -5.33 16.28 -13.89
CA GLU A 185 -4.65 16.26 -12.59
C GLU A 185 -3.41 15.34 -12.62
N GLY A 186 -3.55 14.14 -13.18
CA GLY A 186 -2.44 13.19 -13.30
C GLY A 186 -1.30 13.69 -14.21
N LEU A 187 -1.63 14.40 -15.28
CA LEU A 187 -0.65 15.04 -16.17
C LEU A 187 0.07 16.20 -15.49
N ASP A 188 -0.66 17.03 -14.75
CA ASP A 188 -0.11 18.20 -14.05
C ASP A 188 0.79 17.80 -12.87
N GLU A 189 0.51 16.65 -12.25
CA GLU A 189 1.31 16.07 -11.15
C GLU A 189 2.47 15.19 -11.66
N ALA A 190 2.55 14.89 -12.94
CA ALA A 190 3.60 14.06 -13.53
C ALA A 190 4.97 14.78 -13.54
N GLU A 191 6.01 13.97 -13.52
CA GLU A 191 7.41 14.41 -13.65
C GLU A 191 7.89 14.28 -15.09
#